data_c55373f9babf2f69822084b097fcded1
#
_entry.id   c55373f9babf2f69822084b097fcded1
#
_cell.length_a   1.000
_cell.length_b   1.000
_cell.length_c   1.000
_cell.angle_alpha   90.00
_cell.angle_beta   90.00
_cell.angle_gamma   90.00
#
_symmetry.space_group_name_H-M   'P 1'
#
loop_
_entity.id
_entity.type
_entity.pdbx_description
1 polymer ?
#
loop_
_entity_poly.entity_id
_entity_poly.type
_entity_poly.pdbx_seq_one_letter_code
_entity_poly.pdbx_strand_id
1 'polypeptide(L)'
;MTDLTPAEILARVPQQRPMRFIDEILELDSEHILAAYTWKDEDCAGHFPGNPVVPGVKLIEMAAQVGNVAWGIYHMAAKTTPEELKGLVGFFTEIERGSFKKMVRPGEKVACQASFGEEGYFRGNKLVADVEIQFAGGPKDGETVFTGRTSGMWVPK
;
A
#
# COMPACT_ATOMS: atom_id res chain seq x y z
N MET A 1 -8.27 -16.96 -8.36
CA MET A 1 -6.99 -16.41 -8.82
C MET A 1 -7.27 -15.51 -10.02
N THR A 2 -6.68 -14.34 -10.09
CA THR A 2 -6.87 -13.45 -11.23
C THR A 2 -5.72 -13.60 -12.22
N ASP A 3 -5.99 -13.34 -13.50
CA ASP A 3 -4.98 -13.31 -14.56
C ASP A 3 -4.33 -11.93 -14.72
N LEU A 4 -4.70 -10.94 -13.86
CA LEU A 4 -4.13 -9.61 -13.92
C LEU A 4 -2.66 -9.61 -13.49
N THR A 5 -1.81 -9.02 -14.30
CA THR A 5 -0.39 -8.83 -14.00
C THR A 5 -0.20 -7.72 -12.96
N PRO A 6 0.97 -7.67 -12.28
CA PRO A 6 1.28 -6.55 -11.38
C PRO A 6 1.12 -5.17 -12.03
N ALA A 7 1.53 -5.01 -13.29
CA ALA A 7 1.39 -3.75 -14.02
C ALA A 7 -0.08 -3.38 -14.25
N GLU A 8 -0.93 -4.36 -14.58
CA GLU A 8 -2.36 -4.14 -14.77
C GLU A 8 -3.08 -3.81 -13.47
N ILE A 9 -2.67 -4.41 -12.35
CA ILE A 9 -3.17 -4.06 -11.02
C ILE A 9 -2.78 -2.61 -10.70
N LEU A 10 -1.50 -2.27 -10.88
CA LEU A 10 -0.99 -0.92 -10.62
C LEU A 10 -1.73 0.14 -11.44
N ALA A 11 -2.02 -0.16 -12.70
CA ALA A 11 -2.76 0.75 -13.58
C ALA A 11 -4.20 1.01 -13.10
N ARG A 12 -4.76 0.11 -12.28
CA ARG A 12 -6.12 0.24 -11.73
C ARG A 12 -6.18 0.92 -10.37
N VAL A 13 -5.03 1.16 -9.72
CA VAL A 13 -4.99 1.91 -8.47
C VAL A 13 -5.49 3.33 -8.72
N PRO A 14 -6.58 3.78 -8.06
CA PRO A 14 -7.22 5.04 -8.41
C PRO A 14 -6.47 6.28 -7.94
N GLN A 15 -5.66 6.15 -6.88
CA GLN A 15 -4.86 7.26 -6.39
C GLN A 15 -3.88 7.72 -7.45
N GLN A 16 -3.84 9.04 -7.68
CA GLN A 16 -2.93 9.70 -8.59
C GLN A 16 -2.06 10.69 -7.83
N ARG A 17 -0.96 11.11 -8.44
CA ARG A 17 -0.15 12.18 -7.86
C ARG A 17 -1.04 13.39 -7.54
N PRO A 18 -0.82 14.08 -6.40
CA PRO A 18 0.28 13.90 -5.44
C PRO A 18 0.05 12.83 -4.34
N MET A 19 -1.02 12.04 -4.42
CA MET A 19 -1.40 11.06 -3.38
C MET A 19 -1.13 9.61 -3.76
N ARG A 20 -0.33 9.34 -4.79
CA ARG A 20 0.06 7.98 -5.17
C ARG A 20 1.45 7.66 -4.64
N PHE A 21 1.57 6.58 -3.85
CA PHE A 21 2.81 6.18 -3.19
C PHE A 21 3.21 4.73 -3.52
N ILE A 22 3.07 4.36 -4.78
CA ILE A 22 3.53 3.09 -5.35
C ILE A 22 4.16 3.37 -6.70
N ASP A 23 5.42 3.01 -6.89
CA ASP A 23 6.09 3.07 -8.19
C ASP A 23 5.95 1.74 -8.94
N GLU A 24 6.07 0.62 -8.24
CA GLU A 24 5.99 -0.71 -8.84
C GLU A 24 5.53 -1.77 -7.85
N ILE A 25 4.89 -2.80 -8.35
CA ILE A 25 4.56 -4.01 -7.59
C ILE A 25 5.61 -5.06 -7.94
N LEU A 26 6.36 -5.51 -6.94
CA LEU A 26 7.48 -6.44 -7.10
C LEU A 26 7.05 -7.90 -7.02
N GLU A 27 6.12 -8.21 -6.12
CA GLU A 27 5.56 -9.54 -5.90
C GLU A 27 4.07 -9.44 -5.67
N LEU A 28 3.31 -10.40 -6.17
CA LEU A 28 1.86 -10.40 -6.04
C LEU A 28 1.30 -11.81 -6.21
N ASP A 29 0.63 -12.28 -5.16
CA ASP A 29 -0.13 -13.53 -5.19
C ASP A 29 -1.30 -13.49 -4.19
N SER A 30 -1.95 -14.63 -3.96
CA SER A 30 -3.09 -14.70 -3.04
C SER A 30 -2.71 -14.56 -1.57
N GLU A 31 -1.43 -14.68 -1.22
CA GLU A 31 -0.96 -14.69 0.16
C GLU A 31 -0.22 -13.40 0.55
N HIS A 32 0.35 -12.68 -0.43
CA HIS A 32 1.07 -11.44 -0.15
C HIS A 32 1.16 -10.52 -1.36
N ILE A 33 1.51 -9.28 -1.08
CA ILE A 33 1.93 -8.27 -2.06
C ILE A 33 3.18 -7.56 -1.54
N LEU A 34 4.12 -7.28 -2.43
CA LEU A 34 5.28 -6.44 -2.15
C LEU A 34 5.35 -5.34 -3.22
N ALA A 35 5.37 -4.10 -2.77
CA ALA A 35 5.43 -2.94 -3.66
C ALA A 35 6.45 -1.92 -3.15
N ALA A 36 7.02 -1.13 -4.06
CA ALA A 36 8.08 -0.19 -3.75
C ALA A 36 7.72 1.24 -4.17
N TYR A 37 8.27 2.20 -3.44
CA TYR A 37 8.15 3.62 -3.74
C TYR A 37 9.44 4.35 -3.32
N THR A 38 9.91 5.25 -4.18
CA THR A 38 10.98 6.18 -3.82
C THR A 38 10.35 7.53 -3.47
N TRP A 39 10.50 7.95 -2.22
CA TRP A 39 9.92 9.20 -1.73
C TRP A 39 10.58 10.42 -2.38
N LYS A 40 9.79 11.46 -2.62
CA LYS A 40 10.19 12.64 -3.39
C LYS A 40 10.13 13.89 -2.52
N ASP A 41 10.87 14.94 -2.88
CA ASP A 41 10.83 16.24 -2.19
C ASP A 41 9.40 16.78 -2.09
N GLU A 42 8.62 16.68 -3.16
CA GLU A 42 7.23 17.14 -3.19
C GLU A 42 6.31 16.39 -2.21
N ASP A 43 6.64 15.15 -1.86
CA ASP A 43 5.86 14.38 -0.87
C ASP A 43 6.05 14.92 0.55
N CYS A 44 7.13 15.68 0.78
CA CYS A 44 7.51 16.23 2.07
C CYS A 44 7.29 17.74 2.17
N ALA A 45 6.64 18.35 1.18
CA ALA A 45 6.43 19.81 1.13
C ALA A 45 5.73 20.30 2.41
N GLY A 46 6.37 21.27 3.08
CA GLY A 46 5.88 21.80 4.37
C GLY A 46 6.16 20.95 5.60
N HIS A 47 6.79 19.79 5.44
CA HIS A 47 7.03 18.84 6.54
C HIS A 47 8.50 18.35 6.56
N PHE A 48 9.46 19.17 6.95
CA PHE A 48 9.38 20.53 7.48
C PHE A 48 10.23 21.46 6.61
N PRO A 49 9.97 22.79 6.61
CA PRO A 49 10.81 23.73 5.85
C PRO A 49 12.30 23.59 6.20
N GLY A 50 13.14 23.34 5.19
CA GLY A 50 14.59 23.14 5.39
C GLY A 50 14.99 21.80 6.01
N ASN A 51 14.04 20.96 6.39
CA ASN A 51 14.29 19.63 6.98
C ASN A 51 13.18 18.66 6.53
N PRO A 52 13.19 18.23 5.26
CA PRO A 52 12.14 17.39 4.73
C PRO A 52 12.15 15.98 5.32
N VAL A 53 10.99 15.56 5.80
CA VAL A 53 10.74 14.22 6.34
C VAL A 53 9.39 13.77 5.78
N VAL A 54 9.29 12.52 5.40
CA VAL A 54 8.02 11.94 4.95
C VAL A 54 7.03 11.95 6.11
N PRO A 55 5.86 12.60 5.96
CA PRO A 55 4.83 12.57 6.99
C PRO A 55 4.39 11.14 7.30
N GLY A 56 4.31 10.79 8.59
CA GLY A 56 3.87 9.45 8.99
C GLY A 56 2.52 9.06 8.42
N VAL A 57 1.60 10.03 8.30
CA VAL A 57 0.28 9.79 7.69
C VAL A 57 0.37 9.35 6.22
N LYS A 58 1.41 9.76 5.49
CA LYS A 58 1.64 9.31 4.12
C LYS A 58 2.21 7.89 4.07
N LEU A 59 2.97 7.48 5.09
CA LEU A 59 3.39 6.08 5.22
C LEU A 59 2.18 5.17 5.46
N ILE A 60 1.24 5.61 6.28
CA ILE A 60 -0.04 4.91 6.49
C ILE A 60 -0.82 4.82 5.17
N GLU A 61 -0.87 5.92 4.42
CA GLU A 61 -1.54 5.94 3.11
C GLU A 61 -0.87 4.96 2.12
N MET A 62 0.46 4.92 2.08
CA MET A 62 1.18 3.92 1.28
C MET A 62 0.79 2.50 1.68
N ALA A 63 0.78 2.21 2.98
CA ALA A 63 0.41 0.90 3.50
C ALA A 63 -1.02 0.50 3.07
N ALA A 64 -1.96 1.44 3.12
CA ALA A 64 -3.34 1.22 2.67
C ALA A 64 -3.41 1.04 1.15
N GLN A 65 -2.66 1.81 0.37
CA GLN A 65 -2.63 1.67 -1.09
C GLN A 65 -2.08 0.30 -1.52
N VAL A 66 -1.06 -0.19 -0.85
CA VAL A 66 -0.50 -1.52 -1.12
C VAL A 66 -1.41 -2.62 -0.59
N GLY A 67 -1.72 -2.59 0.70
CA GLY A 67 -2.40 -3.68 1.39
C GLY A 67 -3.90 -3.77 1.10
N ASN A 68 -4.58 -2.64 0.92
CA ASN A 68 -6.04 -2.64 0.77
C ASN A 68 -6.49 -2.26 -0.63
N VAL A 69 -5.77 -1.40 -1.34
CA VAL A 69 -6.16 -0.99 -2.70
C VAL A 69 -5.57 -1.93 -3.75
N ALA A 70 -4.26 -1.99 -3.89
CA ALA A 70 -3.64 -2.82 -4.93
C ALA A 70 -3.92 -4.32 -4.72
N TRP A 71 -3.68 -4.81 -3.52
CA TRP A 71 -3.95 -6.21 -3.19
C TRP A 71 -5.45 -6.52 -3.17
N GLY A 72 -6.26 -5.53 -2.79
CA GLY A 72 -7.71 -5.62 -2.88
C GLY A 72 -8.21 -5.76 -4.31
N ILE A 73 -7.63 -5.03 -5.27
CA ILE A 73 -7.94 -5.20 -6.71
C ILE A 73 -7.64 -6.64 -7.14
N TYR A 74 -6.50 -7.20 -6.73
CA TYR A 74 -6.15 -8.59 -7.02
C TYR A 74 -7.23 -9.56 -6.53
N HIS A 75 -7.62 -9.44 -5.26
CA HIS A 75 -8.63 -10.34 -4.66
C HIS A 75 -10.02 -10.14 -5.24
N MET A 76 -10.42 -8.89 -5.48
CA MET A 76 -11.72 -8.59 -6.08
C MET A 76 -11.79 -9.08 -7.53
N ALA A 77 -10.74 -8.90 -8.30
CA ALA A 77 -10.67 -9.36 -9.68
C ALA A 77 -10.80 -10.88 -9.82
N ALA A 78 -10.41 -11.63 -8.79
CA ALA A 78 -10.53 -13.08 -8.78
C ALA A 78 -11.98 -13.57 -8.65
N LYS A 79 -12.92 -12.69 -8.29
CA LYS A 79 -14.32 -13.06 -8.04
C LYS A 79 -15.35 -12.13 -8.68
N THR A 80 -14.92 -11.15 -9.44
CA THR A 80 -15.80 -10.22 -10.16
C THR A 80 -15.43 -10.15 -11.62
N THR A 81 -16.37 -9.70 -12.44
CA THR A 81 -16.05 -9.39 -13.83
C THR A 81 -15.29 -8.06 -13.93
N PRO A 82 -14.57 -7.80 -15.04
CA PRO A 82 -13.91 -6.51 -15.25
C PRO A 82 -14.86 -5.32 -15.14
N GLU A 83 -16.09 -5.46 -15.60
CA GLU A 83 -17.09 -4.38 -15.54
C GLU A 83 -17.56 -4.13 -14.11
N GLU A 84 -17.82 -5.19 -13.34
CA GLU A 84 -18.15 -5.06 -11.91
C GLU A 84 -17.02 -4.39 -11.14
N LEU A 85 -15.78 -4.81 -11.39
CA LEU A 85 -14.60 -4.25 -10.73
C LEU A 85 -14.46 -2.74 -10.98
N LYS A 86 -14.74 -2.27 -12.20
CA LYS A 86 -14.73 -0.83 -12.53
C LYS A 86 -15.77 -0.03 -11.74
N GLY A 87 -16.86 -0.67 -11.35
CA GLY A 87 -17.93 -0.05 -10.55
C GLY A 87 -17.63 0.03 -9.06
N LEU A 88 -16.49 -0.49 -8.61
CA LEU A 88 -16.13 -0.54 -7.20
C LEU A 88 -15.01 0.43 -6.86
N VAL A 89 -14.99 0.84 -5.60
CA VAL A 89 -13.90 1.63 -5.01
C VAL A 89 -13.57 1.09 -3.62
N GLY A 90 -12.28 1.05 -3.30
CA GLY A 90 -11.80 0.62 -1.98
C GLY A 90 -11.74 1.81 -1.02
N PHE A 91 -12.34 1.66 0.15
CA PHE A 91 -12.23 2.61 1.25
C PHE A 91 -11.36 2.03 2.35
N PHE A 92 -10.44 2.86 2.84
CA PHE A 92 -9.66 2.59 4.04
C PHE A 92 -10.57 2.80 5.26
N THR A 93 -10.75 1.77 6.09
CA THR A 93 -11.73 1.80 7.18
C THR A 93 -11.12 1.80 8.56
N GLU A 94 -9.94 1.20 8.74
CA GLU A 94 -9.37 1.06 10.07
C GLU A 94 -7.86 0.86 9.99
N ILE A 95 -7.17 1.39 10.99
CA ILE A 95 -5.76 1.07 11.26
C ILE A 95 -5.62 0.64 12.71
N GLU A 96 -4.89 -0.46 12.95
CA GLU A 96 -4.58 -0.98 14.27
C GLU A 96 -3.07 -1.13 14.43
N ARG A 97 -2.57 -0.89 15.64
CA ARG A 97 -1.17 -1.13 16.01
C ARG A 97 -0.16 -0.45 15.09
N GLY A 98 -0.53 0.73 14.57
CA GLY A 98 0.39 1.51 13.75
C GLY A 98 1.60 1.95 14.56
N SER A 99 2.80 1.59 14.12
CA SER A 99 4.03 1.91 14.80
C SER A 99 5.10 2.38 13.82
N PHE A 100 5.61 3.58 14.06
CA PHE A 100 6.68 4.19 13.26
C PHE A 100 8.03 3.91 13.93
N LYS A 101 8.94 3.28 13.21
CA LYS A 101 10.26 2.86 13.74
C LYS A 101 11.39 3.76 13.28
N LYS A 102 11.30 4.32 12.08
CA LYS A 102 12.35 5.13 11.44
C LYS A 102 11.74 6.27 10.63
N MET A 103 12.45 7.40 10.60
CA MET A 103 12.10 8.49 9.68
C MET A 103 12.59 8.16 8.27
N VAL A 104 11.80 8.57 7.28
CA VAL A 104 12.15 8.46 5.87
C VAL A 104 12.31 9.85 5.28
N ARG A 105 13.31 10.03 4.45
CA ARG A 105 13.62 11.30 3.79
C ARG A 105 13.46 11.20 2.28
N PRO A 106 13.29 12.32 1.59
CA PRO A 106 13.27 12.33 0.12
C PRO A 106 14.50 11.63 -0.47
N GLY A 107 14.29 10.88 -1.53
CA GLY A 107 15.32 10.07 -2.19
C GLY A 107 15.48 8.66 -1.63
N GLU A 108 14.93 8.39 -0.47
CA GLU A 108 14.98 7.05 0.11
C GLU A 108 13.88 6.16 -0.47
N LYS A 109 14.25 4.96 -0.89
CA LYS A 109 13.32 3.94 -1.39
C LYS A 109 12.89 3.04 -0.26
N VAL A 110 11.61 2.71 -0.24
CA VAL A 110 11.03 1.75 0.70
C VAL A 110 10.25 0.68 -0.05
N ALA A 111 10.04 -0.45 0.59
CA ALA A 111 9.16 -1.51 0.11
C ALA A 111 8.11 -1.80 1.18
N CYS A 112 6.87 -1.91 0.77
CA CYS A 112 5.73 -2.25 1.62
C CYS A 112 5.29 -3.67 1.29
N GLN A 113 5.26 -4.53 2.29
CA GLN A 113 4.70 -5.86 2.20
C GLN A 113 3.39 -5.92 2.96
N ALA A 114 2.39 -6.55 2.35
CA ALA A 114 1.15 -6.88 3.02
C ALA A 114 0.89 -8.38 2.91
N SER A 115 0.36 -8.96 3.98
CA SER A 115 -0.04 -10.35 4.06
C SER A 115 -1.21 -10.48 5.03
N PHE A 116 -1.82 -11.66 5.13
CA PHE A 116 -2.89 -11.84 6.11
C PHE A 116 -2.36 -11.95 7.54
N GLY A 117 -1.12 -12.42 7.71
CA GLY A 117 -0.61 -12.71 9.05
C GLY A 117 -1.45 -13.78 9.73
N GLU A 118 -1.63 -13.64 11.05
CA GLU A 118 -2.43 -14.60 11.82
C GLU A 118 -3.92 -14.26 11.85
N GLU A 119 -4.27 -12.98 11.79
CA GLU A 119 -5.63 -12.47 11.98
C GLU A 119 -6.23 -11.77 10.77
N GLY A 120 -5.44 -11.56 9.72
CA GLY A 120 -5.92 -10.94 8.50
C GLY A 120 -6.79 -11.88 7.67
N TYR A 121 -7.59 -11.30 6.80
CA TYR A 121 -8.49 -12.04 5.92
C TYR A 121 -8.98 -11.21 4.75
N PHE A 122 -9.41 -11.91 3.72
CA PHE A 122 -10.27 -11.33 2.70
C PHE A 122 -11.61 -12.09 2.72
N ARG A 123 -12.67 -11.39 3.08
CA ARG A 123 -14.00 -12.00 3.20
C ARG A 123 -15.07 -11.03 2.68
N GLY A 124 -15.87 -11.50 1.72
CA GLY A 124 -16.86 -10.65 1.08
C GLY A 124 -16.18 -9.51 0.31
N ASN A 125 -16.34 -8.32 0.80
CA ASN A 125 -15.74 -7.10 0.26
C ASN A 125 -14.75 -6.44 1.23
N LYS A 126 -14.40 -7.13 2.33
CA LYS A 126 -13.50 -6.60 3.36
C LYS A 126 -12.15 -7.29 3.32
N LEU A 127 -11.09 -6.50 3.34
CA LEU A 127 -9.70 -6.96 3.38
C LEU A 127 -9.02 -6.39 4.62
N VAL A 128 -8.51 -7.29 5.46
CA VAL A 128 -7.71 -6.96 6.65
C VAL A 128 -6.32 -7.53 6.44
N ALA A 129 -5.30 -6.68 6.45
CA ALA A 129 -3.93 -7.06 6.13
C ALA A 129 -2.95 -6.56 7.20
N ASP A 130 -1.97 -7.40 7.53
CA ASP A 130 -0.78 -6.95 8.24
C ASP A 130 0.17 -6.33 7.23
N VAL A 131 0.70 -5.15 7.56
CA VAL A 131 1.57 -4.39 6.67
C VAL A 131 2.89 -4.05 7.36
N GLU A 132 3.97 -4.07 6.59
CA GLU A 132 5.29 -3.66 7.02
C GLU A 132 5.95 -2.87 5.90
N ILE A 133 6.54 -1.72 6.26
CA ILE A 133 7.36 -0.90 5.36
C ILE A 133 8.80 -1.00 5.83
N GLN A 134 9.72 -1.32 4.93
CA GLN A 134 11.16 -1.39 5.17
C GLN A 134 11.90 -0.53 4.17
N PHE A 135 13.10 -0.06 4.53
CA PHE A 135 14.00 0.52 3.55
C PHE A 135 14.41 -0.55 2.53
N ALA A 136 14.49 -0.16 1.26
CA ALA A 136 14.85 -1.03 0.16
C ALA A 136 16.10 -0.48 -0.55
N GLY A 137 17.21 -1.18 -0.39
CA GLY A 137 18.52 -0.75 -0.89
C GLY A 137 19.18 0.30 0.01
N GLY A 138 20.44 0.58 -0.29
CA GLY A 138 21.23 1.54 0.47
C GLY A 138 21.68 1.03 1.83
N PRO A 139 22.28 1.92 2.67
CA PRO A 139 22.87 1.50 3.94
C PRO A 139 21.86 1.05 5.00
N LYS A 140 20.59 1.40 4.84
CA LYS A 140 19.52 1.01 5.77
C LYS A 140 18.68 -0.16 5.26
N ASP A 141 19.07 -0.82 4.16
CA ASP A 141 18.31 -1.90 3.54
C ASP A 141 17.82 -2.92 4.57
N GLY A 142 16.53 -3.23 4.53
CA GLY A 142 15.88 -4.18 5.43
C GLY A 142 15.47 -3.64 6.80
N GLU A 143 15.87 -2.40 7.17
CA GLU A 143 15.42 -1.82 8.44
C GLU A 143 13.94 -1.46 8.36
N THR A 144 13.19 -1.80 9.41
CA THR A 144 11.75 -1.54 9.49
C THR A 144 11.47 -0.06 9.71
N VAL A 145 10.60 0.49 8.88
CA VAL A 145 10.10 1.88 8.95
C VAL A 145 8.77 1.95 9.69
N PHE A 146 7.85 1.07 9.34
CA PHE A 146 6.47 1.09 9.84
C PHE A 146 5.91 -0.33 9.90
N THR A 147 5.13 -0.60 10.93
CA THR A 147 4.31 -1.82 11.03
C THR A 147 2.89 -1.46 11.44
N GLY A 148 1.92 -2.23 11.00
CA GLY A 148 0.53 -2.04 11.40
C GLY A 148 -0.38 -3.05 10.75
N ARG A 149 -1.67 -2.92 11.08
CA ARG A 149 -2.75 -3.68 10.42
C ARG A 149 -3.71 -2.68 9.80
N THR A 150 -3.99 -2.86 8.53
CA THR A 150 -4.90 -1.98 7.79
C THR A 150 -6.13 -2.76 7.34
N SER A 151 -7.29 -2.10 7.38
CA SER A 151 -8.54 -2.66 6.89
C SER A 151 -9.14 -1.77 5.84
N GLY A 152 -9.72 -2.38 4.82
CA GLY A 152 -10.43 -1.69 3.76
C GLY A 152 -11.66 -2.46 3.31
N MET A 153 -12.59 -1.74 2.71
CA MET A 153 -13.82 -2.32 2.14
C MET A 153 -13.99 -1.85 0.70
N TRP A 154 -14.43 -2.75 -0.14
CA TRP A 154 -14.78 -2.48 -1.53
C TRP A 154 -16.27 -2.28 -1.66
N VAL A 155 -16.68 -1.10 -2.15
CA VAL A 155 -18.09 -0.70 -2.23
C VAL A 155 -18.37 -0.10 -3.61
N PRO A 156 -19.63 -0.07 -4.05
CA PRO A 156 -20.01 0.63 -5.28
C PRO A 156 -19.61 2.12 -5.22
N LYS A 157 -19.20 2.65 -6.38
CA LYS A 157 -18.88 4.08 -6.55
C LYS A 157 -20.11 4.95 -6.40
#